data_24f163b96312d4daed5e5f7b65435ca9
#
_entry.id   24f163b96312d4daed5e5f7b65435ca9
#
_cell.length_a   1.000
_cell.length_b   1.000
_cell.length_c   1.000
_cell.angle_alpha   90.00
_cell.angle_beta   90.00
_cell.angle_gamma   90.00
#
_symmetry.space_group_name_H-M   'P 1'
#
loop_
_entity.id
_entity.type
_entity.pdbx_description
1 polymer ?
#
loop_
_entity_poly.entity_id
_entity_poly.type
_entity_poly.pdbx_seq_one_letter_code
_entity_poly.pdbx_strand_id
1 'polypeptide(L)'
;MGALTLRAPRASPDCRSGFTLVEILVVLAIVAIASGAAWLAWRGGDAGSLRREAQRLAGAIEYAAQRAQWRHEDLALGLDAVGFRFWQRDAERGGWSPLRDDDALAERAWPATTVVQIARAGRALEPEMLVAFRASGRNDPLAVVLASGETRIRVDADPLNRVVVSEAP
;
A
#
# COMPACT_ATOMS: atom_id res chain seq x y z
N MET A 1 -71.86 -34.43 46.25
CA MET A 1 -70.60 -33.90 46.87
C MET A 1 -69.46 -34.43 46.09
N GLY A 2 -68.98 -33.68 45.12
CA GLY A 2 -67.82 -34.06 44.28
C GLY A 2 -66.60 -33.27 44.68
N ALA A 3 -65.56 -33.98 45.09
CA ALA A 3 -64.26 -33.38 45.46
C ALA A 3 -63.42 -33.10 44.22
N LEU A 4 -63.13 -31.82 43.94
CA LEU A 4 -62.15 -31.40 42.95
C LEU A 4 -60.76 -31.57 43.50
N THR A 5 -59.99 -32.50 42.94
CA THR A 5 -58.56 -32.67 43.23
C THR A 5 -57.77 -31.73 42.28
N LEU A 6 -57.23 -30.65 42.82
CA LEU A 6 -56.26 -29.78 42.14
C LEU A 6 -54.91 -30.51 42.03
N ARG A 7 -54.52 -30.79 40.78
CA ARG A 7 -53.20 -31.35 40.43
C ARG A 7 -52.18 -30.18 40.27
N ALA A 8 -51.23 -30.08 41.17
CA ALA A 8 -50.15 -29.09 41.09
C ALA A 8 -49.23 -29.35 39.90
N PRO A 9 -48.75 -28.29 39.20
CA PRO A 9 -47.80 -28.44 38.11
C PRO A 9 -46.44 -28.87 38.66
N ARG A 10 -45.85 -29.93 38.04
CA ARG A 10 -44.49 -30.35 38.27
C ARG A 10 -43.55 -29.33 37.68
N ALA A 11 -42.77 -28.63 38.49
CA ALA A 11 -41.66 -27.82 38.06
C ALA A 11 -40.59 -28.75 37.45
N SER A 12 -40.27 -28.49 36.18
CA SER A 12 -39.15 -29.15 35.50
C SER A 12 -37.84 -28.68 36.12
N PRO A 13 -36.89 -29.57 36.44
CA PRO A 13 -35.58 -29.11 36.91
C PRO A 13 -34.83 -28.44 35.74
N ASP A 14 -34.55 -27.16 35.90
CA ASP A 14 -33.60 -26.45 35.03
C ASP A 14 -32.22 -27.09 35.14
N CYS A 15 -31.85 -27.87 34.11
CA CYS A 15 -30.47 -28.36 33.95
C CYS A 15 -29.55 -27.17 33.66
N ARG A 16 -29.03 -26.54 34.70
CA ARG A 16 -27.90 -25.60 34.56
C ARG A 16 -26.66 -26.44 34.25
N SER A 17 -26.35 -26.57 32.97
CA SER A 17 -25.06 -27.10 32.53
C SER A 17 -23.97 -26.08 32.90
N GLY A 18 -23.18 -26.37 33.91
CA GLY A 18 -21.98 -25.57 34.23
C GLY A 18 -20.89 -25.83 33.20
N PHE A 19 -20.23 -24.78 32.78
CA PHE A 19 -19.04 -24.89 31.91
C PHE A 19 -17.96 -25.73 32.56
N THR A 20 -17.39 -26.67 31.83
CA THR A 20 -16.29 -27.49 32.32
C THR A 20 -14.96 -26.72 32.21
N LEU A 21 -14.02 -26.96 33.10
CA LEU A 21 -12.68 -26.37 33.07
C LEU A 21 -11.97 -26.66 31.76
N VAL A 22 -12.20 -27.85 31.19
CA VAL A 22 -11.64 -28.24 29.87
C VAL A 22 -12.22 -27.40 28.75
N GLU A 23 -13.49 -27.09 28.78
CA GLU A 23 -14.15 -26.25 27.74
C GLU A 23 -13.57 -24.83 27.71
N ILE A 24 -13.35 -24.21 28.87
CA ILE A 24 -12.69 -22.91 28.98
C ILE A 24 -11.25 -22.99 28.48
N LEU A 25 -10.50 -24.04 28.78
CA LEU A 25 -9.13 -24.21 28.32
C LEU A 25 -9.05 -24.35 26.81
N VAL A 26 -9.97 -25.11 26.19
CA VAL A 26 -10.06 -25.26 24.74
C VAL A 26 -10.42 -23.93 24.07
N VAL A 27 -11.39 -23.17 24.61
CA VAL A 27 -11.76 -21.85 24.08
C VAL A 27 -10.59 -20.90 24.16
N LEU A 28 -9.86 -20.83 25.26
CA LEU A 28 -8.67 -20.00 25.42
C LEU A 28 -7.57 -20.38 24.41
N ALA A 29 -7.36 -21.66 24.17
CA ALA A 29 -6.40 -22.15 23.19
C ALA A 29 -6.78 -21.73 21.76
N ILE A 30 -8.06 -21.85 21.38
CA ILE A 30 -8.57 -21.41 20.08
C ILE A 30 -8.41 -19.89 19.91
N VAL A 31 -8.79 -19.12 20.93
CA VAL A 31 -8.65 -17.65 20.92
C VAL A 31 -7.19 -17.22 20.79
N ALA A 32 -6.27 -17.89 21.51
CA ALA A 32 -4.84 -17.59 21.41
C ALA A 32 -4.28 -17.86 20.02
N ILE A 33 -4.64 -18.99 19.39
CA ILE A 33 -4.24 -19.34 18.03
C ILE A 33 -4.83 -18.36 17.01
N ALA A 34 -6.13 -18.06 17.12
CA ALA A 34 -6.83 -17.14 16.24
C ALA A 34 -6.26 -15.71 16.33
N SER A 35 -5.95 -15.24 17.56
CA SER A 35 -5.36 -13.93 17.79
C SER A 35 -3.94 -13.84 17.21
N GLY A 36 -3.14 -14.89 17.33
CA GLY A 36 -1.80 -14.97 16.75
C GLY A 36 -1.84 -14.94 15.21
N ALA A 37 -2.76 -15.70 14.61
CA ALA A 37 -2.95 -15.72 13.16
C ALA A 37 -3.45 -14.36 12.61
N ALA A 38 -4.38 -13.70 13.31
CA ALA A 38 -4.89 -12.39 12.94
C ALA A 38 -3.78 -11.31 13.00
N TRP A 39 -2.94 -11.35 14.03
CA TRP A 39 -1.81 -10.41 14.17
C TRP A 39 -0.76 -10.58 13.07
N LEU A 40 -0.44 -11.82 12.68
CA LEU A 40 0.47 -12.13 11.59
C LEU A 40 -0.10 -11.69 10.23
N ALA A 41 -1.41 -11.89 10.00
CA ALA A 41 -2.09 -11.44 8.79
C ALA A 41 -2.10 -9.91 8.68
N TRP A 42 -2.24 -9.19 9.78
CA TRP A 42 -2.23 -7.73 9.80
C TRP A 42 -0.84 -7.16 9.48
N ARG A 43 0.22 -7.70 10.06
CA ARG A 43 1.60 -7.32 9.72
C ARG A 43 1.98 -7.63 8.27
N GLY A 44 1.54 -8.77 7.74
CA GLY A 44 1.78 -9.13 6.33
C GLY A 44 1.02 -8.27 5.33
N GLY A 45 -0.11 -7.66 5.74
CA GLY A 45 -0.92 -6.78 4.91
C GLY A 45 -0.20 -5.49 4.49
N ASP A 46 0.50 -4.85 5.41
CA ASP A 46 1.19 -3.57 5.16
C ASP A 46 2.42 -3.76 4.27
N ALA A 47 3.24 -4.76 4.51
CA ALA A 47 4.40 -5.08 3.68
C ALA A 47 3.99 -5.47 2.25
N GLY A 48 2.94 -6.30 2.12
CA GLY A 48 2.40 -6.68 0.82
C GLY A 48 1.79 -5.51 0.04
N SER A 49 1.12 -4.57 0.72
CA SER A 49 0.56 -3.37 0.10
C SER A 49 1.66 -2.42 -0.38
N LEU A 50 2.70 -2.20 0.43
CA LEU A 50 3.84 -1.36 0.09
C LEU A 50 4.61 -1.91 -1.12
N ARG A 51 4.82 -3.24 -1.17
CA ARG A 51 5.47 -3.89 -2.31
C ARG A 51 4.68 -3.76 -3.61
N ARG A 52 3.36 -3.91 -3.54
CA ARG A 52 2.48 -3.70 -4.72
C ARG A 52 2.56 -2.27 -5.21
N GLU A 53 2.59 -1.28 -4.32
CA GLU A 53 2.67 0.12 -4.70
C GLU A 53 4.04 0.49 -5.27
N ALA A 54 5.13 -0.05 -4.72
CA ALA A 54 6.46 0.07 -5.30
C ALA A 54 6.55 -0.51 -6.71
N GLN A 55 5.92 -1.66 -6.95
CA GLN A 55 5.85 -2.27 -8.29
C GLN A 55 5.02 -1.43 -9.27
N ARG A 56 3.93 -0.83 -8.81
CA ARG A 56 3.13 0.09 -9.63
C ARG A 56 3.90 1.35 -9.98
N LEU A 57 4.59 1.95 -9.01
CA LEU A 57 5.47 3.09 -9.24
C LEU A 57 6.56 2.74 -10.26
N ALA A 58 7.19 1.58 -10.13
CA ALA A 58 8.21 1.10 -11.07
C ALA A 58 7.66 1.01 -12.50
N GLY A 59 6.52 0.36 -12.70
CA GLY A 59 5.87 0.26 -14.00
C GLY A 59 5.44 1.62 -14.56
N ALA A 60 4.97 2.53 -13.70
CA ALA A 60 4.59 3.88 -14.11
C ALA A 60 5.81 4.71 -14.55
N ILE A 61 6.97 4.57 -13.86
CA ILE A 61 8.24 5.21 -14.26
C ILE A 61 8.69 4.71 -15.64
N GLU A 62 8.72 3.40 -15.86
CA GLU A 62 9.10 2.83 -17.15
C GLU A 62 8.17 3.29 -18.28
N TYR A 63 6.87 3.24 -18.03
CA TYR A 63 5.87 3.67 -19.00
C TYR A 63 5.98 5.17 -19.32
N ALA A 64 6.13 6.02 -18.29
CA ALA A 64 6.29 7.46 -18.49
C ALA A 64 7.54 7.79 -19.32
N ALA A 65 8.65 7.11 -19.05
CA ALA A 65 9.88 7.27 -19.80
C ALA A 65 9.74 6.84 -21.27
N GLN A 66 9.04 5.73 -21.53
CA GLN A 66 8.74 5.27 -22.89
C GLN A 66 7.78 6.23 -23.60
N ARG A 67 6.71 6.68 -22.94
CA ARG A 67 5.75 7.63 -23.48
C ARG A 67 6.43 8.94 -23.84
N ALA A 68 7.32 9.47 -22.99
CA ALA A 68 8.08 10.68 -23.25
C ALA A 68 8.87 10.59 -24.57
N GLN A 69 9.52 9.44 -24.80
CA GLN A 69 10.28 9.17 -26.05
C GLN A 69 9.37 9.05 -27.27
N TRP A 70 8.28 8.27 -27.17
CA TRP A 70 7.41 8.01 -28.34
C TRP A 70 6.59 9.22 -28.77
N ARG A 71 6.14 10.04 -27.80
CA ARG A 71 5.37 11.25 -28.09
C ARG A 71 6.23 12.50 -28.26
N HIS A 72 7.54 12.40 -28.03
CA HIS A 72 8.48 13.52 -28.07
C HIS A 72 8.05 14.65 -27.11
N GLU A 73 7.54 14.29 -25.94
CA GLU A 73 7.08 15.19 -24.90
C GLU A 73 7.89 14.98 -23.61
N ASP A 74 8.18 16.05 -22.88
CA ASP A 74 8.77 15.91 -21.56
C ASP A 74 7.67 15.67 -20.54
N LEU A 75 7.84 14.60 -19.75
CA LEU A 75 7.01 14.28 -18.60
C LEU A 75 7.78 14.50 -17.31
N ALA A 76 7.09 14.62 -16.20
CA ALA A 76 7.73 14.65 -14.88
C ALA A 76 6.91 13.87 -13.86
N LEU A 77 7.61 13.28 -12.90
CA LEU A 77 7.05 12.61 -11.73
C LEU A 77 7.20 13.54 -10.53
N GLY A 78 6.10 13.87 -9.88
CA GLY A 78 6.06 14.49 -8.56
C GLY A 78 5.78 13.43 -7.52
N LEU A 79 6.57 13.41 -6.48
CA LEU A 79 6.41 12.53 -5.32
C LEU A 79 6.31 13.41 -4.07
N ASP A 80 5.34 13.12 -3.23
CA ASP A 80 5.16 13.78 -1.93
C ASP A 80 4.81 12.77 -0.84
N ALA A 81 4.50 13.24 0.35
CA ALA A 81 4.12 12.38 1.47
C ALA A 81 2.76 11.69 1.29
N VAL A 82 1.92 12.20 0.39
CA VAL A 82 0.56 11.70 0.16
C VAL A 82 0.52 10.66 -0.94
N GLY A 83 1.35 10.87 -2.00
CA GLY A 83 1.32 10.00 -3.16
C GLY A 83 2.31 10.38 -4.26
N PHE A 84 1.96 9.99 -5.47
CA PHE A 84 2.69 10.39 -6.65
C PHE A 84 1.73 10.77 -7.77
N ARG A 85 2.20 11.71 -8.62
CA ARG A 85 1.45 12.15 -9.81
C ARG A 85 2.41 12.51 -10.93
N PHE A 86 1.91 12.41 -12.16
CA PHE A 86 2.66 12.78 -13.33
C PHE A 86 2.22 14.15 -13.89
N TRP A 87 3.17 14.81 -14.51
CA TRP A 87 3.04 16.13 -15.09
C TRP A 87 3.54 16.07 -16.53
N GLN A 88 2.97 16.88 -17.39
CA GLN A 88 3.44 17.09 -18.76
C GLN A 88 3.93 18.51 -18.95
N ARG A 89 4.91 18.68 -19.82
CA ARG A 89 5.41 20.01 -20.17
C ARG A 89 4.42 20.71 -21.08
N ASP A 90 3.98 21.90 -20.68
CA ASP A 90 3.16 22.75 -21.55
C ASP A 90 4.08 23.47 -22.54
N ALA A 91 3.98 23.11 -23.82
CA ALA A 91 4.82 23.69 -24.88
C ALA A 91 4.54 25.19 -25.11
N GLU A 92 3.32 25.65 -24.86
CA GLU A 92 2.94 27.04 -25.08
C GLU A 92 3.30 27.95 -23.91
N ARG A 93 3.11 27.46 -22.67
CA ARG A 93 3.32 28.23 -21.44
C ARG A 93 4.68 28.00 -20.78
N GLY A 94 5.42 26.98 -21.24
CA GLY A 94 6.74 26.61 -20.71
C GLY A 94 6.74 26.07 -19.29
N GLY A 95 5.55 25.80 -18.72
CA GLY A 95 5.34 25.28 -17.37
C GLY A 95 5.08 23.78 -17.36
N TRP A 96 4.74 23.27 -16.16
CA TRP A 96 4.28 21.91 -15.94
C TRP A 96 2.78 21.94 -15.65
N SER A 97 2.01 21.06 -16.30
CA SER A 97 0.58 20.85 -16.02
C SER A 97 0.34 19.40 -15.61
N PRO A 98 -0.62 19.13 -14.69
CA PRO A 98 -0.93 17.75 -14.30
C PRO A 98 -1.38 16.93 -15.52
N LEU A 99 -0.80 15.74 -15.66
CA LEU A 99 -1.22 14.79 -16.68
C LEU A 99 -2.56 14.16 -16.29
N ARG A 100 -3.57 14.23 -17.18
CA ARG A 100 -4.93 13.74 -16.87
C ARG A 100 -5.50 12.81 -17.94
N ASP A 101 -4.82 12.63 -19.03
CA ASP A 101 -5.28 11.91 -20.22
C ASP A 101 -4.74 10.47 -20.30
N ASP A 102 -4.18 9.94 -19.21
CA ASP A 102 -3.57 8.61 -19.17
C ASP A 102 -3.84 7.91 -17.85
N ASP A 103 -4.69 6.88 -17.90
CA ASP A 103 -5.07 6.07 -16.71
C ASP A 103 -3.88 5.30 -16.12
N ALA A 104 -2.88 4.95 -16.95
CA ALA A 104 -1.67 4.25 -16.48
C ALA A 104 -0.77 5.16 -15.63
N LEU A 105 -0.85 6.48 -15.84
CA LEU A 105 -0.14 7.53 -15.12
C LEU A 105 -1.04 8.34 -14.17
N ALA A 106 -2.20 7.81 -13.84
CA ALA A 106 -3.13 8.45 -12.92
C ALA A 106 -2.48 8.69 -11.55
N GLU A 107 -2.85 9.79 -10.90
CA GLU A 107 -2.46 10.10 -9.53
C GLU A 107 -2.81 8.98 -8.56
N ARG A 108 -1.89 8.65 -7.65
CA ARG A 108 -2.08 7.61 -6.66
C ARG A 108 -1.60 8.06 -5.29
N ALA A 109 -2.39 7.71 -4.27
CA ALA A 109 -2.01 7.87 -2.88
C ALA A 109 -1.21 6.66 -2.38
N TRP A 110 -0.26 6.93 -1.48
CA TRP A 110 0.45 5.88 -0.78
C TRP A 110 -0.48 5.15 0.21
N PRO A 111 -0.17 3.90 0.56
CA PRO A 111 -0.74 3.26 1.74
C PRO A 111 -0.53 4.12 2.98
N ALA A 112 -1.45 4.05 3.94
CA ALA A 112 -1.30 4.75 5.21
C ALA A 112 0.06 4.43 5.86
N THR A 113 0.65 5.42 6.55
CA THR A 113 1.96 5.30 7.23
C THR A 113 3.18 5.15 6.31
N THR A 114 3.07 5.38 5.00
CA THR A 114 4.21 5.31 4.09
C THR A 114 5.07 6.58 4.22
N VAL A 115 6.37 6.38 4.45
CA VAL A 115 7.38 7.44 4.38
C VAL A 115 8.15 7.30 3.08
N VAL A 116 8.30 8.40 2.35
CA VAL A 116 8.95 8.43 1.04
C VAL A 116 10.26 9.20 1.14
N GLN A 117 11.34 8.60 0.64
CA GLN A 117 12.63 9.26 0.46
C GLN A 117 13.04 9.18 -1.01
N ILE A 118 13.50 10.27 -1.56
CA ILE A 118 13.82 10.38 -2.98
C ILE A 118 15.26 10.83 -3.11
N ALA A 119 15.99 10.19 -4.01
CA ALA A 119 17.33 10.64 -4.41
C ALA A 119 17.46 10.62 -5.94
N ARG A 120 18.06 11.65 -6.49
CA ARG A 120 18.38 11.77 -7.91
C ARG A 120 19.88 11.97 -8.08
N ALA A 121 20.49 11.16 -8.92
CA ALA A 121 21.95 11.17 -9.13
C ALA A 121 22.75 11.12 -7.81
N GLY A 122 22.26 10.36 -6.83
CA GLY A 122 22.87 10.20 -5.52
C GLY A 122 22.64 11.35 -4.52
N ARG A 123 21.88 12.39 -4.89
CA ARG A 123 21.50 13.50 -3.99
C ARG A 123 20.06 13.36 -3.55
N ALA A 124 19.80 13.49 -2.25
CA ALA A 124 18.45 13.56 -1.74
C ALA A 124 17.70 14.75 -2.37
N LEU A 125 16.45 14.51 -2.73
CA LEU A 125 15.54 15.54 -3.22
C LEU A 125 14.56 15.92 -2.14
N GLU A 126 14.22 17.22 -2.10
CA GLU A 126 13.11 17.67 -1.28
C GLU A 126 11.78 17.13 -1.82
N PRO A 127 10.83 16.82 -0.94
CA PRO A 127 9.46 16.52 -1.34
C PRO A 127 8.94 17.63 -2.25
N GLU A 128 8.13 17.28 -3.27
CA GLU A 128 7.55 18.20 -4.26
C GLU A 128 8.46 18.58 -5.42
N MET A 129 9.74 18.19 -5.44
CA MET A 129 10.56 18.36 -6.64
C MET A 129 10.14 17.44 -7.76
N LEU A 130 9.96 18.00 -8.96
CA LEU A 130 9.62 17.24 -10.16
C LEU A 130 10.85 16.53 -10.73
N VAL A 131 10.73 15.23 -10.96
CA VAL A 131 11.73 14.40 -11.64
C VAL A 131 11.35 14.29 -13.11
N ALA A 132 12.07 14.99 -13.98
CA ALA A 132 11.76 15.03 -15.41
C ALA A 132 12.21 13.75 -16.15
N PHE A 133 11.35 13.23 -17.01
CA PHE A 133 11.62 12.25 -18.04
C PHE A 133 11.65 12.95 -19.39
N ARG A 134 12.82 12.97 -20.01
CA ARG A 134 13.06 13.73 -21.25
C ARG A 134 12.70 12.90 -22.48
N ALA A 135 12.21 13.57 -23.49
CA ALA A 135 11.95 12.99 -24.80
C ALA A 135 13.19 12.33 -25.43
N SER A 136 14.40 12.78 -25.08
CA SER A 136 15.66 12.16 -25.52
C SER A 136 15.91 10.75 -24.97
N GLY A 137 15.14 10.32 -23.98
CA GLY A 137 15.26 9.01 -23.34
C GLY A 137 16.40 8.87 -22.36
N ARG A 138 17.28 9.85 -22.22
CA ARG A 138 18.38 9.84 -21.27
C ARG A 138 18.01 10.65 -20.05
N ASN A 139 17.88 9.98 -18.91
CA ASN A 139 17.49 10.59 -17.65
C ASN A 139 18.56 10.39 -16.58
N ASP A 140 18.50 11.20 -15.52
CA ASP A 140 19.36 10.98 -14.35
C ASP A 140 18.86 9.80 -13.54
N PRO A 141 19.76 9.00 -12.93
CA PRO A 141 19.36 7.91 -12.05
C PRO A 141 18.45 8.40 -10.93
N LEU A 142 17.36 7.67 -10.69
CA LEU A 142 16.38 7.95 -9.64
C LEU A 142 16.34 6.78 -8.67
N ALA A 143 16.36 7.08 -7.39
CA ALA A 143 16.10 6.12 -6.32
C ALA A 143 14.95 6.62 -5.45
N VAL A 144 13.95 5.79 -5.24
CA VAL A 144 12.83 6.06 -4.33
C VAL A 144 12.79 4.96 -3.29
N VAL A 145 12.81 5.33 -2.01
CA VAL A 145 12.64 4.40 -0.90
C VAL A 145 11.29 4.66 -0.26
N LEU A 146 10.47 3.63 -0.27
CA LEU A 146 9.18 3.59 0.42
C LEU A 146 9.35 2.79 1.71
N ALA A 147 8.99 3.37 2.85
CA ALA A 147 9.09 2.73 4.16
C ALA A 147 7.74 2.76 4.88
N SER A 148 7.38 1.64 5.52
CA SER A 148 6.22 1.55 6.41
C SER A 148 6.55 0.58 7.55
N GLY A 149 6.62 1.09 8.78
CA GLY A 149 7.11 0.33 9.93
C GLY A 149 8.55 -0.14 9.72
N GLU A 150 8.78 -1.46 9.79
CA GLU A 150 10.09 -2.08 9.58
C GLU A 150 10.37 -2.43 8.11
N THR A 151 9.35 -2.35 7.26
CA THR A 151 9.47 -2.72 5.83
C THR A 151 9.98 -1.52 5.03
N ARG A 152 11.03 -1.73 4.25
CA ARG A 152 11.58 -0.74 3.33
C ARG A 152 11.73 -1.35 1.95
N ILE A 153 11.23 -0.66 0.94
CA ILE A 153 11.32 -1.09 -0.46
C ILE A 153 11.95 0.02 -1.27
N ARG A 154 12.93 -0.34 -2.06
CA ARG A 154 13.67 0.56 -2.92
C ARG A 154 13.30 0.33 -4.38
N VAL A 155 13.05 1.42 -5.08
CA VAL A 155 12.80 1.47 -6.51
C VAL A 155 13.93 2.27 -7.13
N ASP A 156 14.78 1.62 -7.92
CA ASP A 156 15.90 2.26 -8.61
C ASP A 156 15.63 2.30 -10.11
N ALA A 157 15.72 3.47 -10.72
CA ALA A 157 15.70 3.65 -12.16
C ALA A 157 17.09 4.08 -12.65
N ASP A 158 17.63 3.35 -13.62
CA ASP A 158 18.91 3.66 -14.25
C ASP A 158 18.75 4.78 -15.32
N PRO A 159 19.86 5.33 -15.87
CA PRO A 159 19.79 6.36 -16.91
C PRO A 159 19.08 5.94 -18.20
N LEU A 160 18.85 4.65 -18.41
CA LEU A 160 18.08 4.08 -19.52
C LEU A 160 16.63 3.76 -19.12
N ASN A 161 16.23 4.21 -17.91
CA ASN A 161 14.90 4.03 -17.33
C ASN A 161 14.49 2.57 -17.07
N ARG A 162 15.47 1.65 -16.94
CA ARG A 162 15.19 0.31 -16.45
C ARG A 162 15.02 0.38 -14.93
N VAL A 163 13.91 -0.18 -14.45
CA VAL A 163 13.54 -0.06 -13.06
C VAL A 163 13.70 -1.39 -12.33
N VAL A 164 14.33 -1.35 -11.16
CA VAL A 164 14.50 -2.50 -10.28
C VAL A 164 13.86 -2.21 -8.93
N VAL A 165 13.07 -3.16 -8.43
CA VAL A 165 12.45 -3.09 -7.10
C VAL A 165 13.15 -4.10 -6.20
N SER A 166 13.70 -3.63 -5.09
CA SER A 166 14.43 -4.44 -4.11
C SER A 166 14.00 -4.10 -2.69
N GLU A 167 14.28 -4.99 -1.75
CA GLU A 167 14.16 -4.67 -0.33
C GLU A 167 15.38 -3.83 0.08
N ALA A 168 15.13 -2.74 0.81
CA ALA A 168 16.19 -1.91 1.36
C ALA A 168 16.52 -2.37 2.78
N PRO A 169 17.79 -2.36 3.18
CA PRO A 169 18.22 -2.69 4.54
C PRO A 169 17.71 -1.69 5.59
#